data_c9c746b2b9f73b3f22901e39224bf4e9
#
_entry.id   c9c746b2b9f73b3f22901e39224bf4e9
#
_cell.length_a   1.000
_cell.length_b   1.000
_cell.length_c   1.000
_cell.angle_alpha   90.00
_cell.angle_beta   90.00
_cell.angle_gamma   90.00
#
_symmetry.space_group_name_H-M   'P 1'
#
loop_
_entity.id
_entity.type
_entity.pdbx_description
1 polymer ?
#
loop_
_entity_poly.entity_id
_entity_poly.type
_entity_poly.pdbx_seq_one_letter_code
_entity_poly.pdbx_strand_id
1 'polypeptide(L)'
;WLYVIDHARAIDVIFHKGKVAETYNIGGFNEWKNIDIIKVVIRTVDRLLGHPEGYSLDLITYVTDRKGHDLRYAIDSTKLKNELGWEPSLQFEEGIEKTVRWYLDNQEWMDNVTSGDYQKYYENMYKDR
;
A
#
# COMPACT_ATOMS: atom_id res chain seq x y z
N TRP A 1 -5.99 2.92 1.89
CA TRP A 1 -4.53 2.79 1.86
C TRP A 1 -3.95 3.37 3.13
N LEU A 2 -2.88 2.76 3.66
CA LEU A 2 -2.35 3.11 4.98
C LEU A 2 -0.83 2.87 4.98
N TYR A 3 -0.09 3.80 5.58
CA TYR A 3 1.35 3.63 5.80
C TYR A 3 1.61 2.51 6.81
N VAL A 4 2.61 1.66 6.52
CA VAL A 4 2.85 0.43 7.29
C VAL A 4 3.11 0.65 8.78
N ILE A 5 3.81 1.74 9.13
CA ILE A 5 4.08 2.06 10.54
C ILE A 5 2.81 2.48 11.28
N ASP A 6 1.90 3.20 10.62
CA ASP A 6 0.60 3.53 11.21
C ASP A 6 -0.24 2.28 11.42
N HIS A 7 -0.18 1.31 10.49
CA HIS A 7 -0.84 0.02 10.66
C HIS A 7 -0.29 -0.74 11.88
N ALA A 8 1.04 -0.82 12.01
CA ALA A 8 1.68 -1.46 13.15
C ALA A 8 1.30 -0.79 14.50
N ARG A 9 1.26 0.55 14.53
CA ARG A 9 0.81 1.32 15.70
C ARG A 9 -0.65 1.06 16.04
N ALA A 10 -1.53 0.93 15.02
CA ALA A 10 -2.93 0.58 15.25
C ALA A 10 -3.05 -0.78 15.93
N ILE A 11 -2.32 -1.79 15.45
CA ILE A 11 -2.31 -3.13 16.04
C ILE A 11 -1.81 -3.07 17.50
N ASP A 12 -0.73 -2.35 17.77
CA ASP A 12 -0.19 -2.17 19.12
C ASP A 12 -1.20 -1.52 20.07
N VAL A 13 -1.86 -0.45 19.63
CA VAL A 13 -2.91 0.24 20.40
C VAL A 13 -4.09 -0.69 20.68
N ILE A 14 -4.54 -1.45 19.69
CA ILE A 14 -5.66 -2.39 19.85
C ILE A 14 -5.28 -3.50 20.84
N PHE A 15 -4.05 -4.05 20.70
CA PHE A 15 -3.56 -5.11 21.59
C PHE A 15 -3.53 -4.68 23.05
N HIS A 16 -3.08 -3.45 23.35
CA HIS A 16 -2.93 -2.97 24.72
C HIS A 16 -4.19 -2.31 25.32
N LYS A 17 -5.06 -1.73 24.48
CA LYS A 17 -6.18 -0.90 24.92
C LYS A 17 -7.54 -1.33 24.37
N GLY A 18 -7.56 -2.24 23.41
CA GLY A 18 -8.81 -2.72 22.83
C GLY A 18 -9.66 -3.49 23.85
N LYS A 19 -10.96 -3.42 23.66
CA LYS A 19 -11.89 -4.23 24.45
C LYS A 19 -11.85 -5.69 24.00
N VAL A 20 -11.82 -6.61 24.95
CA VAL A 20 -11.83 -8.06 24.65
C VAL A 20 -13.09 -8.43 23.86
N ALA A 21 -12.94 -9.28 22.87
CA ALA A 21 -14.00 -9.75 21.97
C ALA A 21 -14.61 -8.67 21.05
N GLU A 22 -13.97 -7.49 20.93
CA GLU A 22 -14.37 -6.46 19.98
C GLU A 22 -13.53 -6.48 18.69
N THR A 23 -14.14 -6.02 17.60
CA THR A 23 -13.47 -5.88 16.31
C THR A 23 -13.22 -4.41 16.01
N TYR A 24 -12.03 -4.11 15.50
CA TYR A 24 -11.61 -2.77 15.07
C TYR A 24 -11.14 -2.81 13.62
N ASN A 25 -11.74 -1.97 12.78
CA ASN A 25 -11.24 -1.75 11.42
C ASN A 25 -10.07 -0.75 11.46
N ILE A 26 -9.04 -1.02 10.67
CA ILE A 26 -7.87 -0.14 10.53
C ILE A 26 -7.82 0.37 9.10
N GLY A 27 -7.90 1.69 8.91
CA GLY A 27 -7.88 2.31 7.59
C GLY A 27 -7.34 3.74 7.63
N GLY A 28 -6.97 4.27 6.46
CA GLY A 28 -6.28 5.55 6.33
C GLY A 28 -7.19 6.77 6.14
N PHE A 29 -8.50 6.63 6.30
CA PHE A 29 -9.48 7.70 6.02
C PHE A 29 -9.34 8.30 4.61
N ASN A 30 -8.97 7.47 3.64
CA ASN A 30 -8.80 7.87 2.25
C ASN A 30 -9.38 6.83 1.30
N GLU A 31 -9.81 7.29 0.14
CA GLU A 31 -10.32 6.45 -0.94
C GLU A 31 -9.62 6.83 -2.24
N TRP A 32 -8.94 5.87 -2.85
CA TRP A 32 -8.21 6.06 -4.08
C TRP A 32 -8.60 5.03 -5.11
N LYS A 33 -8.74 5.44 -6.37
CA LYS A 33 -8.81 4.52 -7.50
C LYS A 33 -7.43 3.93 -7.74
N ASN A 34 -7.38 2.66 -8.15
CA ASN A 34 -6.12 1.97 -8.39
C ASN A 34 -5.21 2.71 -9.39
N ILE A 35 -5.79 3.22 -10.49
CA ILE A 35 -5.04 3.98 -11.49
C ILE A 35 -4.45 5.29 -10.93
N ASP A 36 -5.14 5.95 -10.01
CA ASP A 36 -4.64 7.20 -9.42
C ASP A 36 -3.47 6.92 -8.47
N ILE A 37 -3.53 5.81 -7.71
CA ILE A 37 -2.41 5.33 -6.90
C ILE A 37 -1.19 5.03 -7.76
N ILE A 38 -1.36 4.27 -8.85
CA ILE A 38 -0.28 3.95 -9.78
C ILE A 38 0.38 5.23 -10.30
N LYS A 39 -0.41 6.22 -10.69
CA LYS A 39 0.13 7.51 -11.14
C LYS A 39 0.88 8.26 -10.05
N VAL A 40 0.40 8.23 -8.80
CA VAL A 40 1.13 8.84 -7.66
C VAL A 40 2.46 8.13 -7.44
N VAL A 41 2.48 6.79 -7.45
CA VAL A 41 3.71 6.00 -7.33
C VAL A 41 4.69 6.35 -8.45
N ILE A 42 4.25 6.34 -9.73
CA ILE A 42 5.08 6.67 -10.89
C ILE A 42 5.70 8.07 -10.74
N ARG A 43 4.89 9.09 -10.47
CA ARG A 43 5.39 10.46 -10.29
C ARG A 43 6.39 10.58 -9.15
N THR A 44 6.14 9.84 -8.06
CA THR A 44 7.05 9.83 -6.91
C THR A 44 8.40 9.18 -7.28
N VAL A 45 8.38 8.06 -7.97
CA VAL A 45 9.60 7.36 -8.44
C VAL A 45 10.35 8.24 -9.44
N ASP A 46 9.68 8.76 -10.49
CA ASP A 46 10.30 9.61 -11.50
C ASP A 46 10.99 10.82 -10.83
N ARG A 47 10.30 11.50 -9.92
CA ARG A 47 10.87 12.65 -9.19
C ARG A 47 12.08 12.26 -8.36
N LEU A 48 12.03 11.15 -7.63
CA LEU A 48 13.13 10.71 -6.76
C LEU A 48 14.36 10.24 -7.54
N LEU A 49 14.15 9.73 -8.76
CA LEU A 49 15.22 9.33 -9.68
C LEU A 49 15.71 10.49 -10.59
N GLY A 50 15.10 11.66 -10.50
CA GLY A 50 15.45 12.82 -11.33
C GLY A 50 14.97 12.72 -12.78
N HIS A 51 13.98 11.87 -13.05
CA HIS A 51 13.35 11.77 -14.37
C HIS A 51 12.36 12.93 -14.60
N PRO A 52 12.06 13.28 -15.85
CA PRO A 52 10.97 14.20 -16.18
C PRO A 52 9.62 13.70 -15.64
N GLU A 53 8.72 14.62 -15.32
CA GLU A 53 7.37 14.25 -14.85
C GLU A 53 6.65 13.35 -15.87
N GLY A 54 6.18 12.21 -15.42
CA GLY A 54 5.43 11.25 -16.23
C GLY A 54 6.28 10.38 -17.16
N TYR A 55 7.60 10.40 -17.00
CA TYR A 55 8.54 9.60 -17.79
C TYR A 55 8.16 8.11 -17.83
N SER A 56 7.71 7.55 -16.70
CA SER A 56 7.36 6.12 -16.58
C SER A 56 5.86 5.83 -16.79
N LEU A 57 5.04 6.79 -17.23
CA LEU A 57 3.61 6.54 -17.44
C LEU A 57 3.31 5.51 -18.54
N ASP A 58 4.18 5.41 -19.56
CA ASP A 58 4.04 4.44 -20.65
C ASP A 58 4.24 2.99 -20.22
N LEU A 59 4.72 2.76 -18.98
CA LEU A 59 4.80 1.42 -18.37
C LEU A 59 3.43 0.88 -17.95
N ILE A 60 2.39 1.71 -17.91
CA ILE A 60 1.04 1.28 -17.52
C ILE A 60 0.47 0.37 -18.62
N THR A 61 0.23 -0.89 -18.27
CA THR A 61 -0.41 -1.86 -19.15
C THR A 61 -1.74 -2.30 -18.56
N TYR A 62 -2.81 -2.22 -19.35
CA TYR A 62 -4.13 -2.68 -18.95
C TYR A 62 -4.29 -4.16 -19.27
N VAL A 63 -4.77 -4.91 -18.30
CA VAL A 63 -5.04 -6.35 -18.44
C VAL A 63 -6.49 -6.66 -18.10
N THR A 64 -6.96 -7.86 -18.47
CA THR A 64 -8.29 -8.32 -18.06
C THR A 64 -8.35 -8.44 -16.54
N ASP A 65 -9.35 -7.82 -15.94
CA ASP A 65 -9.50 -7.85 -14.48
C ASP A 65 -9.88 -9.25 -13.98
N ARG A 66 -9.48 -9.58 -12.76
CA ARG A 66 -9.85 -10.85 -12.12
C ARG A 66 -11.33 -10.85 -11.73
N LYS A 67 -11.98 -12.00 -11.84
CA LYS A 67 -13.37 -12.17 -11.39
C LYS A 67 -13.47 -11.94 -9.88
N GLY A 68 -14.47 -11.16 -9.46
CA GLY A 68 -14.71 -10.85 -8.04
C GLY A 68 -13.70 -9.85 -7.44
N HIS A 69 -13.00 -9.09 -8.25
CA HIS A 69 -12.12 -8.02 -7.76
C HIS A 69 -12.95 -6.88 -7.18
N ASP A 70 -12.55 -6.41 -6.00
CA ASP A 70 -13.19 -5.27 -5.36
C ASP A 70 -13.00 -4.00 -6.19
N LEU A 71 -14.11 -3.35 -6.51
CA LEU A 71 -14.10 -2.10 -7.27
C LEU A 71 -13.46 -0.95 -6.48
N ARG A 72 -13.54 -1.01 -5.13
CA ARG A 72 -13.10 0.06 -4.23
C ARG A 72 -12.81 -0.50 -2.85
N TYR A 73 -11.75 0.01 -2.24
CA TYR A 73 -11.45 -0.20 -0.83
C TYR A 73 -11.81 1.05 -0.02
N ALA A 74 -12.83 0.94 0.82
CA ALA A 74 -13.26 1.99 1.73
C ALA A 74 -13.41 1.37 3.12
N ILE A 75 -12.55 1.77 4.05
CA ILE A 75 -12.53 1.23 5.42
C ILE A 75 -12.86 2.36 6.39
N ASP A 76 -13.90 2.17 7.18
CA ASP A 76 -14.27 3.07 8.25
C ASP A 76 -13.54 2.69 9.55
N SER A 77 -12.63 3.55 9.99
CA SER A 77 -11.86 3.41 11.23
C SER A 77 -12.38 4.30 12.36
N THR A 78 -13.57 4.87 12.24
CA THR A 78 -14.14 5.81 13.19
C THR A 78 -14.23 5.21 14.59
N LYS A 79 -14.59 3.93 14.74
CA LYS A 79 -14.62 3.24 16.03
C LYS A 79 -13.24 3.24 16.70
N LEU A 80 -12.19 2.90 15.95
CA LEU A 80 -10.81 2.88 16.46
C LEU A 80 -10.37 4.26 16.94
N LYS A 81 -10.68 5.31 16.17
CA LYS A 81 -10.41 6.69 16.53
C LYS A 81 -11.16 7.10 17.82
N ASN A 82 -12.46 6.87 17.86
CA ASN A 82 -13.31 7.34 18.96
C ASN A 82 -13.05 6.59 20.28
N GLU A 83 -12.80 5.28 20.22
CA GLU A 83 -12.61 4.47 21.42
C GLU A 83 -11.16 4.42 21.91
N LEU A 84 -10.19 4.41 21.01
CA LEU A 84 -8.77 4.22 21.34
C LEU A 84 -7.88 5.40 20.98
N GLY A 85 -8.42 6.46 20.36
CA GLY A 85 -7.69 7.68 20.02
C GLY A 85 -6.66 7.51 18.91
N TRP A 86 -6.74 6.44 18.10
CA TRP A 86 -5.80 6.21 17.03
C TRP A 86 -6.22 6.91 15.73
N GLU A 87 -5.27 7.56 15.09
CA GLU A 87 -5.37 8.12 13.75
C GLU A 87 -4.07 7.86 12.97
N PRO A 88 -4.12 7.78 11.63
CA PRO A 88 -2.92 7.72 10.82
C PRO A 88 -2.12 9.01 10.97
N SER A 89 -0.79 8.88 11.07
CA SER A 89 0.12 10.01 11.25
C SER A 89 0.50 10.69 9.93
N LEU A 90 0.29 10.02 8.81
CA LEU A 90 0.63 10.50 7.47
C LEU A 90 -0.57 10.46 6.54
N GLN A 91 -0.63 11.42 5.63
CA GLN A 91 -1.49 11.35 4.46
C GLN A 91 -0.91 10.34 3.45
N PHE A 92 -1.75 9.94 2.47
CA PHE A 92 -1.38 8.91 1.50
C PHE A 92 -0.11 9.25 0.73
N GLU A 93 0.01 10.47 0.20
CA GLU A 93 1.13 10.90 -0.61
C GLU A 93 2.45 10.92 0.17
N GLU A 94 2.41 11.37 1.42
CA GLU A 94 3.59 11.36 2.30
C GLU A 94 4.03 9.93 2.65
N GLY A 95 3.06 9.04 2.90
CA GLY A 95 3.30 7.63 3.19
C GLY A 95 3.91 6.90 1.98
N ILE A 96 3.41 7.17 0.77
CA ILE A 96 3.95 6.63 -0.47
C ILE A 96 5.36 7.11 -0.72
N GLU A 97 5.65 8.39 -0.53
CA GLU A 97 7.01 8.91 -0.71
C GLU A 97 8.01 8.19 0.20
N LYS A 98 7.69 8.04 1.50
CA LYS A 98 8.54 7.30 2.44
C LYS A 98 8.72 5.85 2.04
N THR A 99 7.66 5.21 1.55
CA THR A 99 7.69 3.83 1.09
C THR A 99 8.60 3.68 -0.13
N VAL A 100 8.45 4.54 -1.13
CA VAL A 100 9.29 4.51 -2.34
C VAL A 100 10.76 4.76 -1.99
N ARG A 101 11.06 5.76 -1.15
CA ARG A 101 12.44 6.01 -0.68
C ARG A 101 13.03 4.76 -0.03
N TRP A 102 12.27 4.11 0.85
CA TRP A 102 12.73 2.90 1.51
C TRP A 102 13.11 1.81 0.50
N TYR A 103 12.28 1.58 -0.54
CA TYR A 103 12.61 0.61 -1.60
C TYR A 103 13.84 1.00 -2.41
N LEU A 104 14.01 2.29 -2.73
CA LEU A 104 15.20 2.76 -3.44
C LEU A 104 16.48 2.62 -2.60
N ASP A 105 16.38 2.82 -1.29
CA ASP A 105 17.51 2.71 -0.36
C ASP A 105 17.82 1.26 0.05
N ASN A 106 16.92 0.29 -0.21
CA ASN A 106 17.06 -1.11 0.19
C ASN A 106 17.01 -2.07 -1.01
N GLN A 107 17.77 -1.76 -2.05
CA GLN A 107 17.80 -2.52 -3.29
C GLN A 107 18.22 -3.99 -3.07
N GLU A 108 19.22 -4.25 -2.25
CA GLU A 108 19.69 -5.59 -1.92
C GLU A 108 18.57 -6.46 -1.31
N TRP A 109 17.75 -5.87 -0.44
CA TRP A 109 16.59 -6.56 0.12
C TRP A 109 15.58 -6.91 -0.98
N MET A 110 15.28 -5.96 -1.88
CA MET A 110 14.40 -6.20 -3.03
C MET A 110 14.92 -7.33 -3.91
N ASP A 111 16.20 -7.31 -4.25
CA ASP A 111 16.82 -8.32 -5.12
C ASP A 111 16.75 -9.71 -4.47
N ASN A 112 16.99 -9.81 -3.17
CA ASN A 112 16.87 -11.05 -2.42
C ASN A 112 15.43 -11.61 -2.38
N VAL A 113 14.42 -10.74 -2.24
CA VAL A 113 13.00 -11.16 -2.21
C VAL A 113 12.51 -11.53 -3.62
N THR A 114 12.96 -10.84 -4.65
CA THR A 114 12.49 -11.05 -6.03
C THR A 114 13.28 -12.11 -6.79
N SER A 115 14.50 -12.50 -6.33
CA SER A 115 15.33 -13.52 -6.95
C SER A 115 14.84 -14.93 -6.61
N GLY A 116 14.39 -15.70 -7.57
CA GLY A 116 14.20 -17.15 -7.47
C GLY A 116 12.77 -17.63 -7.19
N ASP A 117 12.42 -18.04 -5.99
CA ASP A 117 11.16 -18.74 -5.72
C ASP A 117 9.89 -17.90 -5.90
N TYR A 118 9.99 -16.58 -5.74
CA TYR A 118 8.87 -15.67 -5.97
C TYR A 118 8.45 -15.63 -7.46
N GLN A 119 9.40 -15.65 -8.39
CA GLN A 119 9.08 -15.68 -9.83
C GLN A 119 8.40 -16.99 -10.21
N LYS A 120 8.85 -18.13 -9.69
CA LYS A 120 8.19 -19.43 -9.88
C LYS A 120 6.80 -19.47 -9.30
N TYR A 121 6.60 -18.88 -8.12
CA TYR A 121 5.28 -18.76 -7.50
C TYR A 121 4.34 -17.90 -8.36
N TYR A 122 4.83 -16.76 -8.84
CA TYR A 122 4.07 -15.85 -9.70
C TYR A 122 3.66 -16.54 -11.02
N GLU A 123 4.61 -17.17 -11.69
CA GLU A 123 4.35 -17.93 -12.93
C GLU A 123 3.28 -19.02 -12.71
N ASN A 124 3.36 -19.79 -11.63
CA ASN A 124 2.39 -20.83 -11.32
C ASN A 124 0.99 -20.28 -11.00
N MET A 125 0.90 -19.13 -10.33
CA MET A 125 -0.38 -18.49 -9.98
C MET A 125 -1.10 -17.85 -11.16
N TYR A 126 -0.36 -17.42 -12.19
CA TYR A 126 -0.89 -16.65 -13.33
C TYR A 126 -0.76 -17.36 -14.67
N LYS A 127 -0.29 -18.59 -14.70
CA LYS A 127 -0.05 -19.38 -15.93
C LYS A 127 -1.30 -19.66 -16.76
N ASP A 128 -2.47 -19.61 -16.15
CA ASP A 128 -3.77 -19.92 -16.78
C ASP A 128 -4.72 -18.69 -16.86
N ARG A 129 -4.17 -17.48 -16.94
CA ARG A 129 -4.96 -16.23 -17.01
C ARG A 129 -4.70 -15.44 -18.28
#